data_27de69777da1e4cc697c245cd2bb4790
#
_entry.id   27de69777da1e4cc697c245cd2bb4790
#
_cell.length_a   1.000
_cell.length_b   1.000
_cell.length_c   1.000
_cell.angle_alpha   90.00
_cell.angle_beta   90.00
_cell.angle_gamma   90.00
#
_symmetry.space_group_name_H-M   'P 1'
#
loop_
_entity.id
_entity.type
_entity.pdbx_description
1 polymer ?
#
loop_
_entity_poly.entity_id
_entity_poly.type
_entity_poly.pdbx_seq_one_letter_code
_entity_poly.pdbx_strand_id
1 'polypeptide(L)'
;MEHLVNDLLHCRLQGWTFPAHIETRWLGEGILQLLPSTPWRQATILSAGVHGNETAPTELLLQLTHDLSQGRQPLTQALLIVFGNLPAIRAARRYLHNDLNRLFGGRHLAVSPGNESRRAFALEQAVQAFYRAADAAGPVSRSHLDMHTAIRGSLYRQFALLPAHAEDFSPGFYQLLQASGMDAIVRHTEAGGTFTHFTCEKFAAQSATLELGKVMPFGANDLSLFAAADAAIRAWISDAPLPTRDKA
;
A
#
# COMPACT_ATOMS: atom_id res chain seq x y z
N MET A 1 -3.86 14.79 -12.37
CA MET A 1 -2.76 13.89 -11.97
C MET A 1 -1.43 14.63 -11.80
N GLU A 2 -0.97 15.37 -12.79
CA GLU A 2 0.34 16.06 -12.76
C GLU A 2 0.60 16.88 -11.48
N HIS A 3 -0.37 17.69 -11.02
CA HIS A 3 -0.21 18.45 -9.77
C HIS A 3 -0.06 17.58 -8.52
N LEU A 4 -0.73 16.42 -8.46
CA LEU A 4 -0.61 15.48 -7.34
C LEU A 4 0.79 14.86 -7.28
N VAL A 5 1.28 14.43 -8.44
CA VAL A 5 2.65 13.91 -8.58
C VAL A 5 3.67 14.99 -8.17
N ASN A 6 3.44 16.23 -8.61
CA ASN A 6 4.30 17.35 -8.24
C ASN A 6 4.31 17.63 -6.73
N ASP A 7 3.17 17.48 -6.05
CA ASP A 7 3.10 17.60 -4.59
C ASP A 7 3.88 16.47 -3.87
N LEU A 8 3.81 15.24 -4.37
CA LEU A 8 4.61 14.13 -3.84
C LEU A 8 6.11 14.39 -4.03
N LEU A 9 6.53 14.76 -5.25
CA LEU A 9 7.93 14.97 -5.58
C LEU A 9 8.58 16.11 -4.78
N HIS A 10 7.80 17.14 -4.42
CA HIS A 10 8.26 18.33 -3.69
C HIS A 10 7.86 18.36 -2.21
N CYS A 11 7.54 17.22 -1.60
CA CYS A 11 7.22 17.09 -0.18
C CYS A 11 6.01 17.94 0.29
N ARG A 12 5.07 18.25 -0.60
CA ARG A 12 3.93 19.13 -0.30
C ARG A 12 2.70 18.41 0.23
N LEU A 13 2.66 17.06 0.21
CA LEU A 13 1.53 16.27 0.70
C LEU A 13 1.15 16.60 2.15
N GLN A 14 2.13 16.95 2.99
CA GLN A 14 1.88 17.33 4.39
C GLN A 14 1.05 18.61 4.56
N GLY A 15 0.91 19.41 3.51
CA GLY A 15 0.02 20.58 3.47
C GLY A 15 -1.43 20.23 3.13
N TRP A 16 -1.74 18.98 2.79
CA TRP A 16 -3.10 18.58 2.48
C TRP A 16 -3.96 18.51 3.74
N THR A 17 -5.18 19.03 3.65
CA THR A 17 -6.17 18.99 4.73
C THR A 17 -7.19 17.89 4.45
N PHE A 18 -7.76 17.33 5.51
CA PHE A 18 -8.75 16.26 5.43
C PHE A 18 -10.04 16.68 6.15
N PRO A 19 -11.19 16.02 5.87
CA PRO A 19 -12.42 16.30 6.57
C PRO A 19 -12.28 16.19 8.08
N ALA A 20 -12.94 17.07 8.83
CA ALA A 20 -12.81 17.18 10.30
C ALA A 20 -13.19 15.89 11.08
N HIS A 21 -13.96 14.97 10.44
CA HIS A 21 -14.31 13.68 11.02
C HIS A 21 -13.23 12.59 10.80
N ILE A 22 -12.08 12.95 10.22
CA ILE A 22 -10.91 12.08 10.04
C ILE A 22 -9.74 12.68 10.79
N GLU A 23 -9.33 12.04 11.89
CA GLU A 23 -8.08 12.40 12.55
C GLU A 23 -6.91 12.06 11.63
N THR A 24 -6.09 13.06 11.37
CA THR A 24 -4.99 12.96 10.40
C THR A 24 -3.65 13.16 11.08
N ARG A 25 -2.73 12.23 10.88
CA ARG A 25 -1.39 12.34 11.45
C ARG A 25 -0.33 11.90 10.43
N TRP A 26 0.61 12.79 10.15
CA TRP A 26 1.83 12.46 9.39
C TRP A 26 2.86 11.85 10.35
N LEU A 27 3.16 10.55 10.13
CA LEU A 27 4.16 9.81 10.92
C LEU A 27 5.58 9.98 10.37
N GLY A 28 5.69 10.57 9.21
CA GLY A 28 6.92 10.86 8.49
C GLY A 28 6.62 11.29 7.07
N GLU A 29 7.64 11.61 6.30
CA GLU A 29 7.46 11.99 4.90
C GLU A 29 6.84 10.82 4.11
N GLY A 30 5.69 11.07 3.47
CA GLY A 30 4.94 10.06 2.71
C GLY A 30 4.34 8.93 3.57
N ILE A 31 4.18 9.14 4.88
CA ILE A 31 3.54 8.18 5.78
C ILE A 31 2.39 8.88 6.50
N LEU A 32 1.17 8.58 6.11
CA LEU A 32 -0.04 9.25 6.56
C LEU A 32 -0.98 8.27 7.25
N GLN A 33 -1.28 8.56 8.52
CA GLN A 33 -2.32 7.85 9.29
C GLN A 33 -3.62 8.65 9.24
N LEU A 34 -4.72 7.96 8.94
CA LEU A 34 -6.07 8.48 8.93
C LEU A 34 -6.95 7.60 9.83
N LEU A 35 -7.62 8.21 10.82
CA LEU A 35 -8.52 7.52 11.73
C LEU A 35 -9.91 8.18 11.67
N PRO A 36 -10.96 7.49 11.24
CA PRO A 36 -12.31 8.06 11.27
C PRO A 36 -12.79 8.22 12.73
N SER A 37 -13.60 9.25 12.98
CA SER A 37 -14.17 9.51 14.30
C SER A 37 -15.26 8.49 14.71
N THR A 38 -15.81 7.76 13.75
CA THR A 38 -16.77 6.67 14.01
C THR A 38 -16.02 5.40 14.45
N PRO A 39 -16.63 4.53 15.28
CA PRO A 39 -16.03 3.26 15.66
C PRO A 39 -15.69 2.41 14.43
N TRP A 40 -14.53 1.82 14.40
CA TRP A 40 -14.03 0.96 13.33
C TRP A 40 -13.44 -0.33 13.90
N ARG A 41 -13.41 -1.39 13.08
CA ARG A 41 -12.89 -2.72 13.44
C ARG A 41 -11.89 -3.28 12.45
N GLN A 42 -11.45 -2.45 11.51
CA GLN A 42 -10.46 -2.81 10.50
C GLN A 42 -9.34 -1.77 10.49
N ALA A 43 -8.12 -2.22 10.26
CA ALA A 43 -6.94 -1.38 10.12
C ALA A 43 -6.16 -1.83 8.88
N THR A 44 -6.17 -1.00 7.85
CA THR A 44 -5.58 -1.31 6.55
C THR A 44 -4.35 -0.46 6.29
N ILE A 45 -3.32 -1.07 5.73
CA ILE A 45 -2.17 -0.37 5.14
C ILE A 45 -2.31 -0.43 3.62
N LEU A 46 -2.19 0.71 2.97
CA LEU A 46 -2.04 0.82 1.52
C LEU A 46 -0.67 1.42 1.22
N SER A 47 0.16 0.69 0.50
CA SER A 47 1.49 1.16 0.11
C SER A 47 1.71 1.10 -1.39
N ALA A 48 2.52 2.04 -1.89
CA ALA A 48 3.00 2.09 -3.26
C ALA A 48 4.36 2.76 -3.33
N GLY A 49 5.09 2.59 -4.42
CA GLY A 49 6.38 3.23 -4.62
C GLY A 49 7.49 2.72 -3.71
N VAL A 50 7.40 1.49 -3.20
CA VAL A 50 8.52 0.79 -2.57
C VAL A 50 9.66 0.67 -3.57
N HIS A 51 9.33 0.45 -4.84
CA HIS A 51 10.22 0.67 -5.97
C HIS A 51 9.85 1.99 -6.68
N GLY A 52 10.76 2.93 -6.75
CA GLY A 52 10.44 4.31 -7.14
C GLY A 52 10.08 4.51 -8.61
N ASN A 53 10.45 3.59 -9.50
CA ASN A 53 10.09 3.65 -10.91
C ASN A 53 8.75 2.97 -11.26
N GLU A 54 8.07 2.39 -10.26
CA GLU A 54 6.76 1.76 -10.39
C GLU A 54 5.66 2.82 -10.14
N THR A 55 5.37 3.62 -11.16
CA THR A 55 4.62 4.87 -10.99
C THR A 55 3.11 4.71 -10.98
N ALA A 56 2.54 3.74 -11.71
CA ALA A 56 1.08 3.55 -11.76
C ALA A 56 0.44 3.32 -10.38
N PRO A 57 0.97 2.43 -9.52
CA PRO A 57 0.48 2.28 -8.15
C PRO A 57 0.58 3.56 -7.32
N THR A 58 1.67 4.33 -7.54
CA THR A 58 1.87 5.62 -6.87
C THR A 58 0.82 6.64 -7.31
N GLU A 59 0.48 6.71 -8.60
CA GLU A 59 -0.58 7.57 -9.13
C GLU A 59 -1.96 7.20 -8.58
N LEU A 60 -2.27 5.89 -8.52
CA LEU A 60 -3.53 5.42 -7.92
C LEU A 60 -3.64 5.80 -6.45
N LEU A 61 -2.58 5.57 -5.67
CA LEU A 61 -2.57 5.89 -4.25
C LEU A 61 -2.64 7.40 -4.01
N LEU A 62 -2.00 8.22 -4.85
CA LEU A 62 -2.11 9.68 -4.83
C LEU A 62 -3.55 10.14 -5.11
N GLN A 63 -4.18 9.57 -6.14
CA GLN A 63 -5.57 9.90 -6.48
C GLN A 63 -6.52 9.55 -5.34
N LEU A 64 -6.39 8.36 -4.77
CA LEU A 64 -7.16 7.92 -3.60
C LEU A 64 -6.94 8.85 -2.41
N THR A 65 -5.69 9.19 -2.09
CA THR A 65 -5.35 10.10 -0.98
C THR A 65 -5.95 11.49 -1.20
N HIS A 66 -5.91 11.99 -2.41
CA HIS A 66 -6.54 13.26 -2.78
C HIS A 66 -8.06 13.19 -2.65
N ASP A 67 -8.70 12.11 -3.09
CA ASP A 67 -10.15 11.95 -2.95
C ASP A 67 -10.58 11.87 -1.48
N LEU A 68 -9.78 11.23 -0.62
CA LEU A 68 -9.98 11.24 0.84
C LEU A 68 -9.85 12.68 1.40
N SER A 69 -8.85 13.43 0.97
CA SER A 69 -8.64 14.81 1.42
C SER A 69 -9.78 15.75 1.04
N GLN A 70 -10.42 15.49 -0.10
CA GLN A 70 -11.56 16.27 -0.60
C GLN A 70 -12.93 15.75 -0.09
N GLY A 71 -12.94 14.69 0.74
CA GLY A 71 -14.20 14.07 1.21
C GLY A 71 -14.99 13.35 0.12
N ARG A 72 -14.39 13.09 -1.05
CA ARG A 72 -15.04 12.34 -2.14
C ARG A 72 -15.02 10.83 -1.94
N GLN A 73 -14.05 10.35 -1.16
CA GLN A 73 -13.90 8.95 -0.78
C GLN A 73 -14.26 8.79 0.70
N PRO A 74 -15.29 8.02 1.05
CA PRO A 74 -15.60 7.69 2.44
C PRO A 74 -14.49 6.82 3.06
N LEU A 75 -14.28 6.97 4.37
CA LEU A 75 -13.35 6.16 5.16
C LEU A 75 -14.08 5.65 6.40
N THR A 76 -14.18 4.34 6.56
CA THR A 76 -14.86 3.69 7.69
C THR A 76 -13.94 2.87 8.58
N GLN A 77 -12.64 2.86 8.29
CA GLN A 77 -11.64 2.09 9.02
C GLN A 77 -10.35 2.88 9.21
N ALA A 78 -9.50 2.41 10.13
CA ALA A 78 -8.16 2.99 10.27
C ALA A 78 -7.34 2.71 9.01
N LEU A 79 -6.66 3.74 8.50
CA LEU A 79 -5.89 3.65 7.27
C LEU A 79 -4.49 4.24 7.45
N LEU A 80 -3.48 3.48 7.03
CA LEU A 80 -2.11 3.96 6.88
C LEU A 80 -1.76 3.99 5.40
N ILE A 81 -1.49 5.17 4.87
CA ILE A 81 -1.03 5.37 3.49
C ILE A 81 0.49 5.53 3.51
N VAL A 82 1.17 4.77 2.64
CA VAL A 82 2.64 4.77 2.55
C VAL A 82 3.10 4.96 1.11
N PHE A 83 3.79 6.06 0.87
CA PHE A 83 4.64 6.24 -0.32
C PHE A 83 6.05 5.77 0.04
N GLY A 84 6.47 4.61 -0.48
CA GLY A 84 7.60 3.84 0.01
C GLY A 84 8.95 4.55 -0.08
N ASN A 85 9.64 4.45 -1.21
CA ASN A 85 11.01 4.96 -1.42
C ASN A 85 11.00 6.33 -2.12
N LEU A 86 10.65 7.38 -1.39
CA LEU A 86 10.55 8.74 -1.96
C LEU A 86 11.81 9.22 -2.68
N PRO A 87 13.05 9.00 -2.17
CA PRO A 87 14.25 9.37 -2.93
C PRO A 87 14.37 8.63 -4.27
N ALA A 88 14.00 7.35 -4.33
CA ALA A 88 14.02 6.59 -5.57
C ALA A 88 12.90 7.03 -6.52
N ILE A 89 11.71 7.39 -6.00
CA ILE A 89 10.60 7.97 -6.79
C ILE A 89 11.07 9.26 -7.46
N ARG A 90 11.71 10.18 -6.72
CA ARG A 90 12.26 11.44 -7.26
C ARG A 90 13.33 11.22 -8.32
N ALA A 91 14.12 10.17 -8.15
CA ALA A 91 15.16 9.80 -9.10
C ALA A 91 14.65 8.97 -10.29
N ALA A 92 13.36 8.63 -10.34
CA ALA A 92 12.75 7.71 -11.29
C ALA A 92 13.52 6.37 -11.41
N ARG A 93 14.02 5.86 -10.27
CA ARG A 93 14.81 4.63 -10.19
C ARG A 93 14.09 3.60 -9.32
N ARG A 94 14.36 2.32 -9.57
CA ARG A 94 13.82 1.25 -8.74
C ARG A 94 14.24 1.41 -7.28
N TYR A 95 15.51 1.64 -7.04
CA TYR A 95 16.11 2.00 -5.74
C TYR A 95 17.41 2.79 -6.01
N LEU A 96 17.97 3.41 -4.99
CA LEU A 96 19.24 4.15 -5.11
C LEU A 96 20.45 3.25 -4.84
N HIS A 97 20.45 2.50 -3.73
CA HIS A 97 21.56 1.67 -3.29
C HIS A 97 21.13 0.23 -3.01
N ASN A 98 20.04 0.03 -2.27
CA ASN A 98 19.53 -1.28 -1.88
C ASN A 98 18.06 -1.43 -2.25
N ASP A 99 17.65 -2.64 -2.65
CA ASP A 99 16.23 -2.94 -2.86
C ASP A 99 15.48 -2.84 -1.52
N LEU A 100 14.71 -1.74 -1.33
CA LEU A 100 13.95 -1.50 -0.11
C LEU A 100 13.05 -2.70 0.25
N ASN A 101 12.46 -3.36 -0.77
CA ASN A 101 11.59 -4.51 -0.58
C ASN A 101 12.35 -5.82 -0.24
N ARG A 102 13.59 -5.71 0.22
CA ARG A 102 14.40 -6.81 0.79
C ARG A 102 14.92 -6.48 2.19
N LEU A 103 14.59 -5.29 2.72
CA LEU A 103 15.17 -4.78 3.95
C LEU A 103 14.23 -4.83 5.16
N PHE A 104 12.99 -5.28 4.99
CA PHE A 104 12.02 -5.39 6.08
C PHE A 104 12.27 -6.62 6.97
N GLY A 105 11.65 -6.64 8.16
CA GLY A 105 11.85 -7.68 9.17
C GLY A 105 13.20 -7.56 9.87
N GLY A 106 13.72 -6.34 10.05
CA GLY A 106 15.01 -6.06 10.68
C GLY A 106 16.22 -6.26 9.76
N ARG A 107 16.01 -6.69 8.50
CA ARG A 107 17.11 -6.96 7.53
C ARG A 107 17.87 -5.68 7.14
N HIS A 108 17.27 -4.50 7.35
CA HIS A 108 17.94 -3.20 7.18
C HIS A 108 19.19 -3.03 8.06
N LEU A 109 19.32 -3.80 9.16
CA LEU A 109 20.48 -3.80 10.03
C LEU A 109 21.68 -4.55 9.45
N ALA A 110 21.47 -5.42 8.45
CA ALA A 110 22.51 -6.22 7.82
C ALA A 110 23.18 -5.54 6.62
N VAL A 111 22.76 -4.33 6.26
CA VAL A 111 23.32 -3.54 5.16
C VAL A 111 23.93 -2.24 5.67
N SER A 112 24.84 -1.66 4.89
CA SER A 112 25.42 -0.36 5.23
C SER A 112 24.33 0.71 5.38
N PRO A 113 24.44 1.61 6.38
CA PRO A 113 23.48 2.68 6.58
C PRO A 113 23.33 3.57 5.32
N GLY A 114 22.12 3.65 4.81
CA GLY A 114 21.80 4.39 3.57
C GLY A 114 20.35 4.88 3.57
N ASN A 115 19.88 5.39 2.43
CA ASN A 115 18.52 5.87 2.30
C ASN A 115 17.51 4.76 2.56
N GLU A 116 17.67 3.61 1.90
CA GLU A 116 16.72 2.50 2.01
C GLU A 116 16.75 1.82 3.36
N SER A 117 17.93 1.65 4.00
CA SER A 117 17.99 1.06 5.34
C SER A 117 17.31 1.93 6.40
N ARG A 118 17.54 3.26 6.37
CA ARG A 118 16.85 4.20 7.25
C ARG A 118 15.34 4.25 6.94
N ARG A 119 14.96 4.16 5.66
CA ARG A 119 13.55 4.17 5.26
C ARG A 119 12.83 2.91 5.71
N ALA A 120 13.43 1.72 5.55
CA ALA A 120 12.87 0.45 6.05
C ALA A 120 12.61 0.54 7.56
N PHE A 121 13.59 1.00 8.34
CA PHE A 121 13.42 1.21 9.78
C PHE A 121 12.26 2.17 10.09
N ALA A 122 12.21 3.34 9.43
CA ALA A 122 11.14 4.32 9.64
C ALA A 122 9.74 3.74 9.32
N LEU A 123 9.62 2.97 8.23
CA LEU A 123 8.37 2.31 7.86
C LEU A 123 7.96 1.23 8.87
N GLU A 124 8.90 0.42 9.35
CA GLU A 124 8.64 -0.56 10.41
C GLU A 124 8.15 0.10 11.69
N GLN A 125 8.75 1.23 12.12
CA GLN A 125 8.30 1.98 13.28
C GLN A 125 6.90 2.57 13.08
N ALA A 126 6.61 3.11 11.90
CA ALA A 126 5.30 3.67 11.59
C ALA A 126 4.19 2.59 11.59
N VAL A 127 4.45 1.42 10.99
CA VAL A 127 3.53 0.27 11.02
C VAL A 127 3.29 -0.18 12.46
N GLN A 128 4.34 -0.30 13.26
CA GLN A 128 4.21 -0.70 14.66
C GLN A 128 3.38 0.31 15.46
N ALA A 129 3.61 1.61 15.27
CA ALA A 129 2.83 2.65 15.93
C ALA A 129 1.35 2.62 15.49
N PHE A 130 1.10 2.43 14.20
CA PHE A 130 -0.25 2.34 13.64
C PHE A 130 -1.03 1.16 14.21
N TYR A 131 -0.48 -0.05 14.20
CA TYR A 131 -1.19 -1.22 14.72
C TYR A 131 -1.33 -1.21 16.25
N ARG A 132 -0.37 -0.63 16.99
CA ARG A 132 -0.53 -0.40 18.44
C ARG A 132 -1.69 0.55 18.74
N ALA A 133 -1.82 1.63 17.96
CA ALA A 133 -2.96 2.54 18.10
C ALA A 133 -4.29 1.83 17.76
N ALA A 134 -4.28 0.95 16.77
CA ALA A 134 -5.43 0.13 16.42
C ALA A 134 -5.82 -0.83 17.57
N ASP A 135 -4.85 -1.50 18.20
CA ASP A 135 -5.10 -2.42 19.33
C ASP A 135 -5.71 -1.70 20.53
N ALA A 136 -5.32 -0.43 20.77
CA ALA A 136 -5.88 0.37 21.83
C ALA A 136 -7.36 0.73 21.63
N ALA A 137 -7.83 0.71 20.37
CA ALA A 137 -9.24 0.92 20.03
C ALA A 137 -10.10 -0.37 20.17
N GLY A 138 -9.48 -1.53 20.36
CA GLY A 138 -10.13 -2.83 20.54
C GLY A 138 -9.69 -3.89 19.51
N PRO A 139 -10.35 -5.05 19.47
CA PRO A 139 -10.03 -6.09 18.49
C PRO A 139 -10.28 -5.61 17.07
N VAL A 140 -9.24 -5.62 16.25
CA VAL A 140 -9.31 -5.19 14.84
C VAL A 140 -8.73 -6.24 13.90
N SER A 141 -9.34 -6.40 12.73
CA SER A 141 -8.72 -7.12 11.62
C SER A 141 -7.69 -6.22 10.93
N ARG A 142 -6.57 -6.81 10.54
CA ARG A 142 -5.45 -6.08 9.92
C ARG A 142 -5.25 -6.55 8.50
N SER A 143 -5.03 -5.60 7.58
CA SER A 143 -4.69 -5.90 6.21
C SER A 143 -3.61 -4.97 5.66
N HIS A 144 -2.88 -5.45 4.66
CA HIS A 144 -1.88 -4.67 3.94
C HIS A 144 -1.88 -5.03 2.46
N LEU A 145 -2.12 -4.05 1.60
CA LEU A 145 -1.98 -4.15 0.16
C LEU A 145 -0.79 -3.28 -0.27
N ASP A 146 0.27 -3.93 -0.75
CA ASP A 146 1.46 -3.26 -1.31
C ASP A 146 1.39 -3.31 -2.83
N MET A 147 1.14 -2.16 -3.44
CA MET A 147 0.88 -2.07 -4.88
C MET A 147 2.17 -1.86 -5.66
N HIS A 148 2.39 -2.74 -6.63
CA HIS A 148 3.57 -2.80 -7.49
C HIS A 148 3.21 -2.92 -8.96
N THR A 149 4.22 -2.79 -9.82
CA THR A 149 4.17 -3.17 -11.23
C THR A 149 5.38 -4.03 -11.59
N ALA A 150 5.15 -5.06 -12.41
CA ALA A 150 6.21 -5.98 -12.82
C ALA A 150 7.13 -5.35 -13.86
N ILE A 151 8.45 -5.52 -13.68
CA ILE A 151 9.47 -5.09 -14.64
C ILE A 151 9.52 -6.01 -15.85
N ARG A 152 9.18 -7.29 -15.67
CA ARG A 152 9.22 -8.33 -16.69
C ARG A 152 7.81 -8.71 -17.13
N GLY A 153 7.67 -9.14 -18.38
CA GLY A 153 6.43 -9.74 -18.83
C GLY A 153 6.11 -10.99 -18.03
N SER A 154 4.85 -11.12 -17.61
CA SER A 154 4.32 -12.28 -16.90
C SER A 154 3.22 -12.90 -17.76
N LEU A 155 2.97 -14.21 -17.57
CA LEU A 155 1.82 -14.91 -18.14
C LEU A 155 0.50 -14.26 -17.69
N TYR A 156 0.45 -13.86 -16.44
CA TYR A 156 -0.65 -13.10 -15.84
C TYR A 156 -0.28 -11.62 -15.77
N ARG A 157 -1.14 -10.76 -16.28
CA ARG A 157 -0.89 -9.30 -16.26
C ARG A 157 -1.00 -8.73 -14.87
N GLN A 158 -1.99 -9.20 -14.12
CA GLN A 158 -2.28 -8.76 -12.75
C GLN A 158 -2.34 -10.00 -11.86
N PHE A 159 -1.55 -10.01 -10.82
CA PHE A 159 -1.54 -11.12 -9.87
C PHE A 159 -1.19 -10.65 -8.47
N ALA A 160 -1.62 -11.42 -7.47
CA ALA A 160 -1.31 -11.17 -6.08
C ALA A 160 -0.26 -12.17 -5.58
N LEU A 161 0.73 -11.66 -4.84
CA LEU A 161 1.71 -12.46 -4.12
C LEU A 161 1.37 -12.42 -2.63
N LEU A 162 1.09 -13.57 -2.05
CA LEU A 162 0.85 -13.72 -0.62
C LEU A 162 2.15 -14.14 0.08
N PRO A 163 2.48 -13.54 1.24
CA PRO A 163 3.59 -14.00 2.07
C PRO A 163 3.42 -15.47 2.48
N ALA A 164 4.55 -16.13 2.76
CA ALA A 164 4.51 -17.41 3.44
C ALA A 164 3.90 -17.23 4.84
N HIS A 165 2.83 -17.94 5.14
CA HIS A 165 2.12 -17.90 6.41
C HIS A 165 1.51 -19.25 6.73
N ALA A 166 1.47 -19.64 8.02
CA ALA A 166 0.98 -20.94 8.42
C ALA A 166 -0.54 -21.09 8.27
N GLU A 167 -1.28 -19.99 8.45
CA GLU A 167 -2.75 -19.97 8.38
C GLU A 167 -3.22 -19.38 7.05
N ASP A 168 -4.43 -19.74 6.64
CA ASP A 168 -5.08 -19.11 5.51
C ASP A 168 -5.66 -17.73 5.87
N PHE A 169 -5.68 -16.85 4.90
CA PHE A 169 -6.36 -15.58 5.04
C PHE A 169 -7.89 -15.76 4.98
N SER A 170 -8.62 -14.75 5.43
CA SER A 170 -10.08 -14.81 5.47
C SER A 170 -10.68 -14.89 4.05
N PRO A 171 -11.87 -15.49 3.90
CA PRO A 171 -12.58 -15.48 2.62
C PRO A 171 -12.82 -14.06 2.09
N GLY A 172 -13.08 -13.08 2.95
CA GLY A 172 -13.26 -11.68 2.55
C GLY A 172 -12.01 -11.06 1.94
N PHE A 173 -10.82 -11.43 2.43
CA PHE A 173 -9.56 -10.96 1.84
C PHE A 173 -9.32 -11.56 0.45
N TYR A 174 -9.63 -12.85 0.25
CA TYR A 174 -9.59 -13.45 -1.08
C TYR A 174 -10.60 -12.83 -2.04
N GLN A 175 -11.81 -12.50 -1.56
CA GLN A 175 -12.81 -11.77 -2.36
C GLN A 175 -12.31 -10.40 -2.78
N LEU A 176 -11.61 -9.67 -1.89
CA LEU A 176 -10.96 -8.40 -2.22
C LEU A 176 -9.95 -8.58 -3.36
N LEU A 177 -9.07 -9.59 -3.28
CA LEU A 177 -8.09 -9.86 -4.33
C LEU A 177 -8.74 -10.20 -5.67
N GLN A 178 -9.81 -11.00 -5.66
CA GLN A 178 -10.58 -11.30 -6.87
C GLN A 178 -11.25 -10.05 -7.46
N ALA A 179 -11.91 -9.24 -6.62
CA ALA A 179 -12.54 -8.00 -7.04
C ALA A 179 -11.51 -6.98 -7.57
N SER A 180 -10.27 -7.02 -7.07
CA SER A 180 -9.15 -6.20 -7.56
C SER A 180 -8.64 -6.60 -8.95
N GLY A 181 -9.25 -7.60 -9.60
CA GLY A 181 -8.90 -7.98 -10.97
C GLY A 181 -7.71 -8.92 -11.08
N MET A 182 -7.27 -9.54 -9.97
CA MET A 182 -6.14 -10.47 -10.00
C MET A 182 -6.46 -11.73 -10.81
N ASP A 183 -5.64 -12.02 -11.82
CA ASP A 183 -5.75 -13.19 -12.69
C ASP A 183 -5.24 -14.45 -11.99
N ALA A 184 -4.30 -14.29 -11.05
CA ALA A 184 -3.74 -15.35 -10.25
C ALA A 184 -3.40 -14.88 -8.84
N ILE A 185 -3.45 -15.82 -7.89
CA ILE A 185 -2.96 -15.60 -6.51
C ILE A 185 -1.85 -16.64 -6.29
N VAL A 186 -0.66 -16.16 -6.00
CA VAL A 186 0.53 -16.98 -5.77
C VAL A 186 0.94 -16.84 -4.31
N ARG A 187 1.16 -17.95 -3.62
CA ARG A 187 1.64 -17.97 -2.25
C ARG A 187 3.13 -18.29 -2.23
N HIS A 188 3.92 -17.49 -1.52
CA HIS A 188 5.31 -17.80 -1.22
C HIS A 188 5.40 -18.96 -0.24
N THR A 189 6.41 -19.81 -0.43
CA THR A 189 6.70 -20.94 0.47
C THR A 189 7.78 -20.61 1.49
N GLU A 190 8.55 -19.54 1.27
CA GLU A 190 9.66 -19.13 2.11
C GLU A 190 9.50 -17.69 2.59
N ALA A 191 10.05 -17.42 3.79
CA ALA A 191 10.09 -16.11 4.37
C ALA A 191 10.94 -15.13 3.54
N GLY A 192 10.38 -14.00 3.17
CA GLY A 192 11.05 -12.92 2.43
C GLY A 192 11.32 -11.69 3.29
N GLY A 193 12.10 -10.75 2.75
CA GLY A 193 12.32 -9.42 3.35
C GLY A 193 11.40 -8.35 2.79
N THR A 194 10.21 -8.73 2.27
CA THR A 194 9.25 -7.81 1.67
C THR A 194 8.44 -7.08 2.73
N PHE A 195 7.87 -5.95 2.36
CA PHE A 195 7.03 -5.16 3.27
C PHE A 195 5.78 -5.93 3.71
N THR A 196 5.14 -6.63 2.78
CA THR A 196 3.98 -7.48 3.07
C THR A 196 4.32 -8.68 3.95
N HIS A 197 5.51 -9.29 3.78
CA HIS A 197 5.96 -10.36 4.66
C HIS A 197 6.15 -9.88 6.10
N PHE A 198 6.78 -8.72 6.28
CA PHE A 198 6.97 -8.10 7.59
C PHE A 198 5.65 -7.85 8.31
N THR A 199 4.65 -7.27 7.63
CA THR A 199 3.35 -6.99 8.25
C THR A 199 2.57 -8.26 8.56
N CYS A 200 2.65 -9.27 7.71
CA CYS A 200 2.05 -10.58 7.94
C CYS A 200 2.69 -11.28 9.15
N GLU A 201 4.02 -11.39 9.17
CA GLU A 201 4.75 -12.12 10.21
C GLU A 201 4.66 -11.46 11.59
N LYS A 202 4.81 -10.12 11.65
CA LYS A 202 4.90 -9.40 12.93
C LYS A 202 3.56 -8.99 13.52
N PHE A 203 2.54 -8.83 12.67
CA PHE A 203 1.25 -8.27 13.09
C PHE A 203 0.05 -9.14 12.70
N ALA A 204 0.28 -10.33 12.15
CA ALA A 204 -0.76 -11.21 11.62
C ALA A 204 -1.70 -10.47 10.63
N ALA A 205 -1.17 -9.50 9.89
CA ALA A 205 -1.95 -8.79 8.88
C ALA A 205 -2.16 -9.67 7.65
N GLN A 206 -3.38 -9.70 7.13
CA GLN A 206 -3.68 -10.29 5.83
C GLN A 206 -3.03 -9.44 4.75
N SER A 207 -1.93 -9.90 4.18
CA SER A 207 -1.05 -9.07 3.36
C SER A 207 -0.90 -9.63 1.96
N ALA A 208 -0.90 -8.75 0.97
CA ALA A 208 -0.66 -9.11 -0.43
C ALA A 208 0.15 -8.04 -1.14
N THR A 209 1.11 -8.46 -1.94
CA THR A 209 1.72 -7.63 -2.97
C THR A 209 0.88 -7.76 -4.24
N LEU A 210 0.37 -6.63 -4.75
CA LEU A 210 -0.44 -6.58 -5.97
C LEU A 210 0.45 -6.15 -7.14
N GLU A 211 0.70 -7.04 -8.07
CA GLU A 211 1.40 -6.75 -9.32
C GLU A 211 0.37 -6.32 -10.38
N LEU A 212 0.30 -5.01 -10.64
CA LEU A 212 -0.81 -4.40 -11.39
C LEU A 212 -0.51 -4.20 -12.88
N GLY A 213 0.65 -4.61 -13.38
CA GLY A 213 0.98 -4.46 -14.81
C GLY A 213 2.43 -4.05 -15.05
N LYS A 214 2.67 -3.24 -16.10
CA LYS A 214 4.02 -2.86 -16.53
C LYS A 214 4.45 -1.50 -15.97
N VAL A 215 5.75 -1.35 -15.77
CA VAL A 215 6.39 -0.07 -15.39
C VAL A 215 6.31 0.93 -16.55
N MET A 216 5.81 2.13 -16.27
CA MET A 216 5.80 3.30 -17.16
C MET A 216 6.22 4.54 -16.37
N PRO A 217 6.65 5.64 -16.99
CA PRO A 217 6.91 6.89 -16.30
C PRO A 217 5.61 7.56 -15.82
N PHE A 218 5.71 8.47 -14.83
CA PHE A 218 4.59 9.28 -14.38
C PHE A 218 3.89 9.99 -15.55
N GLY A 219 2.56 9.99 -15.54
CA GLY A 219 1.71 10.60 -16.56
C GLY A 219 1.57 9.79 -17.85
N ALA A 220 2.33 8.71 -18.03
CA ALA A 220 2.22 7.80 -19.17
C ALA A 220 1.43 6.52 -18.87
N ASN A 221 0.94 6.37 -17.64
CA ASN A 221 0.15 5.21 -17.25
C ASN A 221 -1.30 5.33 -17.75
N ASP A 222 -1.80 4.27 -18.37
CA ASP A 222 -3.24 4.12 -18.59
C ASP A 222 -3.89 3.57 -17.32
N LEU A 223 -4.37 4.47 -16.46
CA LEU A 223 -4.96 4.10 -15.17
C LEU A 223 -6.26 3.30 -15.32
N SER A 224 -6.92 3.30 -16.48
CA SER A 224 -8.11 2.47 -16.72
C SER A 224 -7.82 0.97 -16.62
N LEU A 225 -6.58 0.56 -16.90
CA LEU A 225 -6.13 -0.83 -16.74
C LEU A 225 -6.13 -1.30 -15.27
N PHE A 226 -6.15 -0.38 -14.33
CA PHE A 226 -6.14 -0.64 -12.89
C PHE A 226 -7.47 -0.34 -12.21
N ALA A 227 -8.52 -0.04 -13.00
CA ALA A 227 -9.82 0.39 -12.48
C ALA A 227 -10.45 -0.63 -11.53
N ALA A 228 -10.27 -1.92 -11.77
CA ALA A 228 -10.78 -2.97 -10.88
C ALA A 228 -10.08 -2.93 -9.50
N ALA A 229 -8.76 -2.77 -9.48
CA ALA A 229 -8.00 -2.66 -8.24
C ALA A 229 -8.36 -1.37 -7.47
N ASP A 230 -8.47 -0.23 -8.16
CA ASP A 230 -8.89 1.04 -7.55
C ASP A 230 -10.29 0.93 -6.94
N ALA A 231 -11.26 0.41 -7.69
CA ALA A 231 -12.64 0.25 -7.22
C ALA A 231 -12.74 -0.71 -6.02
N ALA A 232 -12.04 -1.83 -6.05
CA ALA A 232 -12.04 -2.81 -4.96
C ALA A 232 -11.38 -2.26 -3.68
N ILE A 233 -10.25 -1.55 -3.80
CA ILE A 233 -9.56 -0.89 -2.67
C ILE A 233 -10.46 0.20 -2.07
N ARG A 234 -11.11 1.02 -2.89
CA ARG A 234 -12.05 2.05 -2.43
C ARG A 234 -13.25 1.47 -1.70
N ALA A 235 -13.83 0.40 -2.24
CA ALA A 235 -14.90 -0.33 -1.58
C ALA A 235 -14.44 -0.92 -0.24
N TRP A 236 -13.26 -1.53 -0.20
CA TRP A 236 -12.70 -2.12 1.01
C TRP A 236 -12.53 -1.11 2.15
N ILE A 237 -11.98 0.08 1.87
CA ILE A 237 -11.74 1.10 2.91
C ILE A 237 -12.99 1.87 3.34
N SER A 238 -14.09 1.72 2.62
CA SER A 238 -15.39 2.36 2.91
C SER A 238 -16.47 1.38 3.37
N ASP A 239 -16.11 0.09 3.56
CA ASP A 239 -17.05 -0.99 3.89
C ASP A 239 -18.22 -1.10 2.89
N ALA A 240 -17.98 -0.69 1.65
CA ALA A 240 -18.92 -0.84 0.57
C ALA A 240 -18.87 -2.25 -0.03
N PRO A 241 -19.94 -2.72 -0.69
CA PRO A 241 -19.90 -3.99 -1.41
C PRO A 241 -18.76 -4.01 -2.44
N LEU A 242 -17.98 -5.09 -2.42
CA LEU A 242 -16.91 -5.26 -3.41
C LEU A 242 -17.49 -5.38 -4.82
N PRO A 243 -16.83 -4.80 -5.83
CA PRO A 243 -17.26 -4.93 -7.23
C PRO A 243 -17.33 -6.41 -7.64
N THR A 244 -18.39 -6.77 -8.34
CA THR A 244 -18.49 -8.09 -8.97
C THR A 244 -17.69 -8.07 -10.27
N ARG A 245 -16.83 -9.07 -10.46
CA ARG A 245 -16.19 -9.28 -11.76
C ARG A 245 -17.14 -10.12 -12.61
N ASP A 246 -17.66 -9.58 -13.69
CA ASP A 246 -18.31 -10.39 -14.71
C ASP A 246 -17.26 -11.38 -15.22
N LYS A 247 -17.54 -12.68 -15.09
CA LYS A 247 -16.69 -13.71 -15.70
C LYS A 247 -16.88 -13.59 -17.20
N ALA A 248 -15.86 -13.01 -17.87
CA ALA A 248 -15.77 -13.07 -19.32
C ALA A 248 -15.46 -14.48 -19.79
#